data_1f11e344e78b621a4f0dba1fb51f077c
#
_entry.id   1f11e344e78b621a4f0dba1fb51f077c
#
_cell.length_a   1.000
_cell.length_b   1.000
_cell.length_c   1.000
_cell.angle_alpha   90.00
_cell.angle_beta   90.00
_cell.angle_gamma   90.00
#
_symmetry.space_group_name_H-M   'P 1'
#
loop_
_entity.id
_entity.type
_entity.pdbx_description
1 polymer ?
#
loop_
_entity_poly.entity_id
_entity_poly.type
_entity_poly.pdbx_seq_one_letter_code
_entity_poly.pdbx_strand_id
1 'polypeptide(L)'
;MSHTLADLDAVKTRILADITAAADLTALDNIRVAGLGKKGEVSLMMRGLGKMSPDEKKVMGPALNGLKNDLNAAVEARKATLENAALDAALASETMDMSLPVGKPSGTLHPVSQVMEEMAVIFSDMGFSVAEGPDIEDDFHNFTALNFPPGHPARDMHDTFFMTPDADGEKKVLRTHTSPVQIRTMIKEKPPIRIIAPGRTYRCDSDQTHTPMFHQVEGLVIDKGIHMGHLKGCLLYTSPSPRDKRQSRMPSSA
;
A
#
# COMPACT_ATOMS: atom_id res chain seq x y z
N MET A 1 -58.10 -39.53 -11.55
CA MET A 1 -58.52 -38.48 -12.48
C MET A 1 -57.51 -38.43 -13.59
N SER A 2 -57.93 -38.64 -14.81
CA SER A 2 -57.05 -38.53 -15.98
C SER A 2 -56.87 -37.02 -16.27
N HIS A 3 -55.69 -36.50 -16.11
CA HIS A 3 -55.37 -35.12 -16.49
C HIS A 3 -55.24 -35.06 -18.02
N THR A 4 -55.93 -34.12 -18.65
CA THR A 4 -55.84 -33.87 -20.07
C THR A 4 -54.81 -32.82 -20.42
N LEU A 5 -54.39 -32.73 -21.70
CA LEU A 5 -53.49 -31.66 -22.17
C LEU A 5 -54.07 -30.25 -21.91
N ALA A 6 -55.40 -30.10 -22.00
CA ALA A 6 -56.09 -28.86 -21.69
C ALA A 6 -55.95 -28.44 -20.22
N ASP A 7 -55.94 -29.43 -19.31
CA ASP A 7 -55.71 -29.16 -17.86
C ASP A 7 -54.29 -28.66 -17.61
N LEU A 8 -53.26 -29.16 -18.34
CA LEU A 8 -51.89 -28.69 -18.25
C LEU A 8 -51.73 -27.24 -18.71
N ASP A 9 -52.38 -26.88 -19.83
CA ASP A 9 -52.30 -25.51 -20.35
C ASP A 9 -53.00 -24.51 -19.40
N ALA A 10 -54.14 -24.92 -18.80
CA ALA A 10 -54.80 -24.10 -17.79
C ALA A 10 -53.93 -23.86 -16.53
N VAL A 11 -53.26 -24.91 -16.03
CA VAL A 11 -52.34 -24.84 -14.89
C VAL A 11 -51.13 -23.99 -15.27
N LYS A 12 -50.57 -24.16 -16.47
CA LYS A 12 -49.43 -23.34 -16.96
C LYS A 12 -49.78 -21.87 -16.95
N THR A 13 -50.92 -21.52 -17.60
CA THR A 13 -51.36 -20.11 -17.73
C THR A 13 -51.56 -19.46 -16.36
N ARG A 14 -52.20 -20.17 -15.43
CA ARG A 14 -52.43 -19.66 -14.08
C ARG A 14 -51.14 -19.44 -13.33
N ILE A 15 -50.23 -20.42 -13.26
CA ILE A 15 -48.98 -20.31 -12.51
C ILE A 15 -48.07 -19.24 -13.13
N LEU A 16 -48.00 -19.09 -14.45
CA LEU A 16 -47.28 -18.02 -15.12
C LEU A 16 -47.84 -16.64 -14.79
N ALA A 17 -49.16 -16.50 -14.70
CA ALA A 17 -49.80 -15.25 -14.27
C ALA A 17 -49.42 -14.91 -12.80
N ASP A 18 -49.49 -15.92 -11.92
CA ASP A 18 -49.11 -15.76 -10.51
C ASP A 18 -47.63 -15.36 -10.38
N ILE A 19 -46.69 -15.99 -11.13
CA ILE A 19 -45.28 -15.66 -11.18
C ILE A 19 -45.07 -14.20 -11.60
N THR A 20 -45.80 -13.77 -12.65
CA THR A 20 -45.71 -12.41 -13.17
C THR A 20 -46.21 -11.37 -12.16
N ALA A 21 -47.29 -11.73 -11.42
CA ALA A 21 -47.91 -10.87 -10.41
C ALA A 21 -47.17 -10.84 -9.08
N ALA A 22 -46.19 -11.72 -8.86
CA ALA A 22 -45.41 -11.76 -7.62
C ALA A 22 -44.74 -10.40 -7.33
N ALA A 23 -45.03 -9.81 -6.16
CA ALA A 23 -44.55 -8.48 -5.79
C ALA A 23 -43.15 -8.51 -5.18
N ASP A 24 -42.79 -9.61 -4.55
CA ASP A 24 -41.51 -9.79 -3.85
C ASP A 24 -40.99 -11.23 -3.98
N LEU A 25 -39.73 -11.44 -3.54
CA LEU A 25 -39.06 -12.74 -3.61
C LEU A 25 -39.76 -13.80 -2.73
N THR A 26 -40.40 -13.39 -1.63
CA THR A 26 -41.09 -14.29 -0.72
C THR A 26 -42.38 -14.81 -1.38
N ALA A 27 -43.13 -13.93 -2.01
CA ALA A 27 -44.32 -14.29 -2.77
C ALA A 27 -43.95 -15.22 -3.96
N LEU A 28 -42.86 -14.89 -4.67
CA LEU A 28 -42.35 -15.73 -5.76
C LEU A 28 -41.96 -17.13 -5.29
N ASP A 29 -41.25 -17.24 -4.16
CA ASP A 29 -40.84 -18.54 -3.58
C ASP A 29 -42.09 -19.37 -3.16
N ASN A 30 -43.07 -18.74 -2.55
CA ASN A 30 -44.35 -19.40 -2.21
C ASN A 30 -45.04 -19.98 -3.44
N ILE A 31 -45.11 -19.25 -4.55
CA ILE A 31 -45.69 -19.71 -5.82
C ILE A 31 -44.86 -20.88 -6.37
N ARG A 32 -43.52 -20.75 -6.35
CA ARG A 32 -42.63 -21.85 -6.76
C ARG A 32 -42.85 -23.13 -5.94
N VAL A 33 -42.96 -23.00 -4.62
CA VAL A 33 -43.22 -24.15 -3.73
C VAL A 33 -44.59 -24.75 -3.98
N ALA A 34 -45.64 -23.94 -4.18
CA ALA A 34 -46.97 -24.39 -4.46
C ALA A 34 -47.10 -25.11 -5.82
N GLY A 35 -46.37 -24.62 -6.85
CA GLY A 35 -46.38 -25.21 -8.20
C GLY A 35 -45.40 -26.39 -8.36
N LEU A 36 -44.15 -26.18 -7.98
CA LEU A 36 -43.01 -27.06 -8.29
C LEU A 36 -42.43 -27.80 -7.08
N GLY A 37 -42.83 -27.47 -5.84
CA GLY A 37 -42.36 -28.11 -4.63
C GLY A 37 -42.72 -29.60 -4.55
N LYS A 38 -42.21 -30.31 -3.54
CA LYS A 38 -42.47 -31.78 -3.35
C LYS A 38 -43.94 -32.15 -3.32
N LYS A 39 -44.82 -31.26 -2.83
CA LYS A 39 -46.26 -31.41 -2.78
C LYS A 39 -46.97 -30.46 -3.76
N GLY A 40 -46.22 -29.80 -4.65
CA GLY A 40 -46.72 -28.85 -5.61
C GLY A 40 -47.56 -29.55 -6.70
N GLU A 41 -48.42 -28.76 -7.33
CA GLU A 41 -49.42 -29.22 -8.28
C GLU A 41 -48.78 -29.96 -9.45
N VAL A 42 -47.74 -29.43 -10.08
CA VAL A 42 -47.02 -30.06 -11.18
C VAL A 42 -46.33 -31.36 -10.72
N SER A 43 -45.77 -31.36 -9.51
CA SER A 43 -45.13 -32.55 -8.94
C SER A 43 -46.11 -33.66 -8.63
N LEU A 44 -47.34 -33.32 -8.24
CA LEU A 44 -48.44 -34.30 -8.04
C LEU A 44 -48.90 -34.88 -9.37
N MET A 45 -49.02 -34.03 -10.42
CA MET A 45 -49.33 -34.49 -11.77
C MET A 45 -48.28 -35.46 -12.33
N MET A 46 -46.98 -35.13 -12.11
CA MET A 46 -45.86 -36.03 -12.51
C MET A 46 -45.90 -37.37 -11.78
N ARG A 47 -46.29 -37.43 -10.50
CA ARG A 47 -46.50 -38.70 -9.78
C ARG A 47 -47.69 -39.50 -10.35
N GLY A 48 -48.71 -38.80 -10.85
CA GLY A 48 -49.86 -39.43 -11.51
C GLY A 48 -49.50 -40.19 -12.79
N LEU A 49 -48.43 -39.80 -13.48
CA LEU A 49 -47.93 -40.52 -14.67
C LEU A 49 -47.70 -42.02 -14.40
N GLY A 50 -47.27 -42.39 -13.18
CA GLY A 50 -47.04 -43.79 -12.82
C GLY A 50 -48.24 -44.71 -13.05
N LYS A 51 -49.45 -44.14 -12.98
CA LYS A 51 -50.72 -44.89 -13.05
C LYS A 51 -51.38 -44.83 -14.44
N MET A 52 -50.78 -44.14 -15.44
CA MET A 52 -51.30 -43.99 -16.79
C MET A 52 -50.87 -45.12 -17.72
N SER A 53 -51.58 -45.31 -18.84
CA SER A 53 -51.23 -46.28 -19.87
C SER A 53 -49.90 -45.94 -20.56
N PRO A 54 -49.22 -46.90 -21.20
CA PRO A 54 -47.92 -46.65 -21.88
C PRO A 54 -47.99 -45.57 -22.98
N ASP A 55 -49.12 -45.51 -23.71
CA ASP A 55 -49.28 -44.55 -24.79
C ASP A 55 -49.56 -43.11 -24.25
N GLU A 56 -50.36 -43.00 -23.19
CA GLU A 56 -50.56 -41.72 -22.50
C GLU A 56 -49.26 -41.17 -21.88
N LYS A 57 -48.40 -42.04 -21.33
CA LYS A 57 -47.10 -41.66 -20.80
C LYS A 57 -46.19 -41.05 -21.85
N LYS A 58 -46.21 -41.57 -23.08
CA LYS A 58 -45.37 -41.04 -24.19
C LYS A 58 -45.75 -39.61 -24.56
N VAL A 59 -46.99 -39.21 -24.37
CA VAL A 59 -47.48 -37.85 -24.70
C VAL A 59 -47.37 -36.93 -23.48
N MET A 60 -47.85 -37.37 -22.33
CA MET A 60 -47.90 -36.56 -21.10
C MET A 60 -46.55 -36.34 -20.46
N GLY A 61 -45.63 -37.29 -20.55
CA GLY A 61 -44.29 -37.20 -19.95
C GLY A 61 -43.47 -36.00 -20.47
N PRO A 62 -43.28 -35.89 -21.80
CA PRO A 62 -42.60 -34.73 -22.38
C PRO A 62 -43.32 -33.40 -22.11
N ALA A 63 -44.68 -33.38 -22.15
CA ALA A 63 -45.48 -32.18 -21.89
C ALA A 63 -45.31 -31.68 -20.44
N LEU A 64 -45.31 -32.55 -19.44
CA LEU A 64 -45.11 -32.20 -18.05
C LEU A 64 -43.65 -31.76 -17.76
N ASN A 65 -42.68 -32.38 -18.42
CA ASN A 65 -41.29 -31.95 -18.33
C ASN A 65 -41.08 -30.57 -18.98
N GLY A 66 -41.70 -30.32 -20.13
CA GLY A 66 -41.73 -29.01 -20.78
C GLY A 66 -42.35 -27.95 -19.86
N LEU A 67 -43.56 -28.23 -19.32
CA LEU A 67 -44.20 -27.34 -18.34
C LEU A 67 -43.32 -27.01 -17.15
N LYS A 68 -42.67 -28.01 -16.56
CA LYS A 68 -41.75 -27.81 -15.43
C LYS A 68 -40.57 -26.89 -15.79
N ASN A 69 -40.00 -27.09 -16.97
CA ASN A 69 -38.87 -26.29 -17.44
C ASN A 69 -39.30 -24.84 -17.73
N ASP A 70 -40.43 -24.65 -18.37
CA ASP A 70 -41.01 -23.34 -18.66
C ASP A 70 -41.29 -22.54 -17.37
N LEU A 71 -41.88 -23.20 -16.36
CA LEU A 71 -42.14 -22.58 -15.07
C LEU A 71 -40.88 -22.26 -14.31
N ASN A 72 -39.85 -23.13 -14.32
CA ASN A 72 -38.57 -22.83 -13.72
C ASN A 72 -37.89 -21.63 -14.39
N ALA A 73 -37.90 -21.58 -15.71
CA ALA A 73 -37.35 -20.46 -16.46
C ALA A 73 -38.06 -19.14 -16.12
N ALA A 74 -39.41 -19.19 -16.03
CA ALA A 74 -40.21 -18.01 -15.64
C ALA A 74 -39.91 -17.54 -14.19
N VAL A 75 -39.75 -18.47 -13.26
CA VAL A 75 -39.39 -18.15 -11.88
C VAL A 75 -38.00 -17.47 -11.82
N GLU A 76 -37.01 -18.02 -12.49
CA GLU A 76 -35.66 -17.44 -12.53
C GLU A 76 -35.64 -16.05 -13.18
N ALA A 77 -36.37 -15.88 -14.30
CA ALA A 77 -36.50 -14.59 -14.96
C ALA A 77 -37.16 -13.53 -14.04
N ARG A 78 -38.27 -13.91 -13.35
CA ARG A 78 -38.93 -12.99 -12.42
C ARG A 78 -38.05 -12.67 -11.20
N LYS A 79 -37.33 -13.66 -10.68
CA LYS A 79 -36.38 -13.50 -9.57
C LYS A 79 -35.32 -12.46 -9.93
N ALA A 80 -34.68 -12.60 -11.08
CA ALA A 80 -33.68 -11.63 -11.54
C ALA A 80 -34.26 -10.21 -11.68
N THR A 81 -35.53 -10.11 -12.18
CA THR A 81 -36.22 -8.80 -12.27
C THR A 81 -36.45 -8.17 -10.91
N LEU A 82 -36.89 -8.94 -9.91
CA LEU A 82 -37.14 -8.46 -8.56
C LEU A 82 -35.85 -8.10 -7.83
N GLU A 83 -34.79 -8.90 -7.99
CA GLU A 83 -33.45 -8.62 -7.42
C GLU A 83 -32.84 -7.34 -8.01
N ASN A 84 -32.93 -7.14 -9.32
CA ASN A 84 -32.46 -5.92 -9.97
C ASN A 84 -33.29 -4.70 -9.53
N ALA A 85 -34.61 -4.82 -9.45
CA ALA A 85 -35.44 -3.71 -8.96
C ALA A 85 -35.12 -3.34 -7.50
N ALA A 86 -34.86 -4.33 -6.65
CA ALA A 86 -34.43 -4.09 -5.26
C ALA A 86 -33.05 -3.42 -5.20
N LEU A 87 -32.13 -3.86 -6.06
CA LEU A 87 -30.79 -3.25 -6.16
C LEU A 87 -30.89 -1.80 -6.67
N ASP A 88 -31.68 -1.54 -7.71
CA ASP A 88 -31.88 -0.19 -8.24
C ASP A 88 -32.48 0.74 -7.18
N ALA A 89 -33.45 0.24 -6.40
CA ALA A 89 -34.05 1.00 -5.31
C ALA A 89 -33.04 1.31 -4.19
N ALA A 90 -32.17 0.34 -3.84
CA ALA A 90 -31.09 0.54 -2.88
C ALA A 90 -30.07 1.58 -3.39
N LEU A 91 -29.63 1.45 -4.64
CA LEU A 91 -28.70 2.39 -5.28
C LEU A 91 -29.27 3.81 -5.38
N ALA A 92 -30.58 3.94 -5.63
CA ALA A 92 -31.22 5.25 -5.68
C ALA A 92 -31.29 5.93 -4.29
N SER A 93 -31.36 5.16 -3.21
CA SER A 93 -31.39 5.67 -1.83
C SER A 93 -30.00 5.89 -1.23
N GLU A 94 -29.01 5.11 -1.65
CA GLU A 94 -27.62 5.19 -1.18
C GLU A 94 -26.80 6.19 -2.00
N THR A 95 -27.25 7.45 -2.07
CA THR A 95 -26.49 8.50 -2.76
C THR A 95 -25.45 9.08 -1.83
N MET A 96 -24.17 9.03 -2.24
CA MET A 96 -23.09 9.71 -1.58
C MET A 96 -22.76 11.01 -2.35
N ASP A 97 -22.72 12.14 -1.67
CA ASP A 97 -22.29 13.39 -2.28
C ASP A 97 -20.79 13.37 -2.59
N MET A 98 -20.46 13.12 -3.85
CA MET A 98 -19.08 13.12 -4.34
C MET A 98 -18.55 14.53 -4.63
N SER A 99 -19.37 15.57 -4.49
CA SER A 99 -18.95 16.96 -4.69
C SER A 99 -18.26 17.55 -3.46
N LEU A 100 -18.37 16.90 -2.31
CA LEU A 100 -17.64 17.31 -1.11
C LEU A 100 -16.13 17.21 -1.37
N PRO A 101 -15.36 18.31 -1.13
CA PRO A 101 -13.93 18.26 -1.31
C PRO A 101 -13.35 17.20 -0.37
N VAL A 102 -12.73 16.20 -0.95
CA VAL A 102 -11.88 15.27 -0.19
C VAL A 102 -10.84 16.13 0.50
N GLY A 103 -10.87 16.18 1.83
CA GLY A 103 -9.86 16.91 2.59
C GLY A 103 -8.48 16.48 2.07
N LYS A 104 -7.74 17.44 1.50
CA LYS A 104 -6.36 17.15 1.08
C LYS A 104 -5.65 16.58 2.29
N PRO A 105 -4.95 15.45 2.17
CA PRO A 105 -4.14 14.98 3.26
C PRO A 105 -3.18 16.11 3.64
N SER A 106 -3.39 16.71 4.82
CA SER A 106 -2.57 17.78 5.34
C SER A 106 -1.28 17.22 5.92
N GLY A 107 -0.49 16.57 5.05
CA GLY A 107 0.85 16.14 5.38
C GLY A 107 1.86 17.01 4.64
N THR A 108 2.88 17.47 5.36
CA THR A 108 4.04 18.13 4.76
C THR A 108 5.28 17.35 5.13
N LEU A 109 6.24 17.28 4.21
CA LEU A 109 7.55 16.72 4.52
C LEU A 109 8.29 17.63 5.50
N HIS A 110 8.96 17.03 6.47
CA HIS A 110 9.78 17.79 7.42
C HIS A 110 10.89 18.54 6.66
N PRO A 111 11.20 19.81 7.01
CA PRO A 111 12.22 20.59 6.30
C PRO A 111 13.58 19.90 6.17
N VAL A 112 14.02 19.17 7.19
CA VAL A 112 15.25 18.37 7.13
C VAL A 112 15.19 17.31 6.04
N SER A 113 14.05 16.60 5.91
CA SER A 113 13.89 15.59 4.86
C SER A 113 13.92 16.21 3.47
N GLN A 114 13.30 17.38 3.29
CA GLN A 114 13.34 18.13 2.02
C GLN A 114 14.78 18.50 1.64
N VAL A 115 15.56 19.03 2.61
CA VAL A 115 16.96 19.41 2.38
C VAL A 115 17.81 18.18 2.06
N MET A 116 17.59 17.05 2.75
CA MET A 116 18.33 15.80 2.50
C MET A 116 18.05 15.26 1.08
N GLU A 117 16.78 15.29 0.64
CA GLU A 117 16.40 14.91 -0.73
C GLU A 117 17.03 15.84 -1.77
N GLU A 118 16.96 17.15 -1.54
CA GLU A 118 17.57 18.15 -2.43
C GLU A 118 19.07 17.94 -2.58
N MET A 119 19.79 17.73 -1.46
CA MET A 119 21.21 17.41 -1.48
C MET A 119 21.50 16.10 -2.23
N ALA A 120 20.70 15.06 -2.02
CA ALA A 120 20.87 13.79 -2.72
C ALA A 120 20.72 13.96 -4.25
N VAL A 121 19.76 14.76 -4.70
CA VAL A 121 19.58 15.07 -6.13
C VAL A 121 20.79 15.84 -6.68
N ILE A 122 21.22 16.92 -6.03
CA ILE A 122 22.35 17.75 -6.46
C ILE A 122 23.63 16.90 -6.57
N PHE A 123 23.92 16.10 -5.56
CA PHE A 123 25.12 15.26 -5.58
C PHE A 123 25.03 14.10 -6.58
N SER A 124 23.82 13.56 -6.81
CA SER A 124 23.60 12.56 -7.86
C SER A 124 23.95 13.10 -9.24
N ASP A 125 23.54 14.35 -9.54
CA ASP A 125 23.88 15.02 -10.79
C ASP A 125 25.39 15.24 -10.97
N MET A 126 26.12 15.30 -9.86
CA MET A 126 27.60 15.38 -9.84
C MET A 126 28.28 14.00 -9.89
N GLY A 127 27.51 12.92 -9.98
CA GLY A 127 28.03 11.55 -10.07
C GLY A 127 28.37 10.91 -8.72
N PHE A 128 27.77 11.39 -7.62
CA PHE A 128 27.86 10.74 -6.32
C PHE A 128 26.74 9.74 -6.13
N SER A 129 27.01 8.67 -5.40
CA SER A 129 26.01 7.76 -4.88
C SER A 129 25.73 8.03 -3.40
N VAL A 130 24.55 7.70 -2.93
CA VAL A 130 24.20 7.76 -1.51
C VAL A 130 24.67 6.47 -0.85
N ALA A 131 25.46 6.61 0.22
CA ALA A 131 25.89 5.50 1.04
C ALA A 131 25.25 5.60 2.44
N GLU A 132 24.76 4.47 2.95
CA GLU A 132 24.09 4.37 4.24
C GLU A 132 24.86 3.47 5.21
N GLY A 133 24.70 3.70 6.50
CA GLY A 133 25.26 2.89 7.55
C GLY A 133 24.44 2.94 8.84
N PRO A 134 24.72 2.05 9.80
CA PRO A 134 23.96 1.96 11.05
C PRO A 134 24.17 3.20 11.93
N ASP A 135 23.15 3.53 12.75
CA ASP A 135 23.25 4.57 13.77
C ASP A 135 24.08 4.11 14.99
N ILE A 136 24.09 2.79 15.25
CA ILE A 136 24.87 2.17 16.34
C ILE A 136 26.12 1.56 15.74
N GLU A 137 27.27 2.05 16.15
CA GLU A 137 28.59 1.68 15.61
C GLU A 137 29.50 1.07 16.67
N ASP A 138 30.51 0.35 16.19
CA ASP A 138 31.63 -0.08 17.02
C ASP A 138 32.70 1.01 17.14
N ASP A 139 33.59 0.82 18.07
CA ASP A 139 34.72 1.76 18.31
C ASP A 139 35.65 1.88 17.10
N PHE A 140 35.84 0.78 16.36
CA PHE A 140 36.74 0.78 15.21
C PHE A 140 36.24 1.75 14.12
N HIS A 141 34.99 1.64 13.70
CA HIS A 141 34.45 2.47 12.63
C HIS A 141 34.23 3.91 13.06
N ASN A 142 33.80 4.14 14.32
CA ASN A 142 33.48 5.48 14.79
C ASN A 142 34.72 6.29 15.20
N PHE A 143 35.82 5.63 15.63
CA PHE A 143 37.00 6.30 16.16
C PHE A 143 38.33 5.78 15.60
N THR A 144 38.65 4.52 15.80
CA THR A 144 40.00 3.99 15.55
C THR A 144 40.40 4.12 14.08
N ALA A 145 39.54 3.74 13.13
CA ALA A 145 39.79 3.86 11.69
C ALA A 145 39.89 5.31 11.20
N LEU A 146 39.36 6.25 11.95
CA LEU A 146 39.41 7.69 11.69
C LEU A 146 40.61 8.38 12.43
N ASN A 147 41.51 7.59 12.99
CA ASN A 147 42.69 8.06 13.67
C ASN A 147 42.42 8.85 14.96
N PHE A 148 41.35 8.52 15.68
CA PHE A 148 41.15 8.99 17.06
C PHE A 148 41.82 8.03 18.03
N PRO A 149 42.96 8.38 18.67
CA PRO A 149 43.64 7.48 19.59
C PRO A 149 42.87 7.26 20.89
N PRO A 150 43.17 6.20 21.65
CA PRO A 150 42.68 6.04 23.01
C PRO A 150 43.03 7.26 23.86
N GLY A 151 42.08 7.78 24.65
CA GLY A 151 42.27 8.99 25.45
C GLY A 151 42.03 10.32 24.71
N HIS A 152 41.61 10.28 23.46
CA HIS A 152 41.17 11.48 22.76
C HIS A 152 39.89 12.04 23.39
N PRO A 153 39.78 13.37 23.64
CA PRO A 153 38.56 13.96 24.27
C PRO A 153 37.24 13.57 23.60
N ALA A 154 37.19 13.45 22.27
CA ALA A 154 35.99 13.03 21.54
C ALA A 154 35.51 11.61 21.89
N ARG A 155 36.31 10.80 22.61
CA ARG A 155 35.92 9.50 23.13
C ARG A 155 35.37 9.55 24.55
N ASP A 156 35.37 10.73 25.18
CA ASP A 156 34.87 10.87 26.54
C ASP A 156 33.36 10.63 26.61
N MET A 157 32.93 10.07 27.72
CA MET A 157 31.49 9.80 27.99
C MET A 157 30.66 11.08 28.04
N HIS A 158 31.27 12.24 28.14
CA HIS A 158 30.61 13.53 28.13
C HIS A 158 30.12 13.93 26.72
N ASP A 159 30.83 13.46 25.69
CA ASP A 159 30.52 13.85 24.30
C ASP A 159 29.92 12.72 23.47
N THR A 160 29.90 11.47 23.97
CA THR A 160 29.47 10.27 23.24
C THR A 160 28.47 9.43 24.03
N PHE A 161 27.40 9.04 23.38
CA PHE A 161 26.44 8.07 23.95
C PHE A 161 26.96 6.65 23.75
N PHE A 162 27.37 6.01 24.82
CA PHE A 162 27.73 4.60 24.84
C PHE A 162 26.55 3.73 25.18
N MET A 163 26.43 2.63 24.46
CA MET A 163 25.43 1.58 24.75
C MET A 163 25.91 0.74 25.94
N THR A 164 24.97 0.02 26.57
CA THR A 164 25.32 -0.99 27.55
C THR A 164 26.25 -2.02 26.90
N PRO A 165 27.37 -2.42 27.55
CA PRO A 165 28.24 -3.46 27.02
C PRO A 165 27.44 -4.72 26.63
N ASP A 166 27.81 -5.34 25.53
CA ASP A 166 27.26 -6.65 25.14
C ASP A 166 27.83 -7.79 26.00
N ALA A 167 27.45 -9.04 25.65
CA ALA A 167 27.88 -10.23 26.40
C ALA A 167 29.41 -10.43 26.37
N ASP A 168 30.07 -9.90 25.35
CA ASP A 168 31.55 -9.98 25.17
C ASP A 168 32.27 -8.79 25.83
N GLY A 169 31.52 -7.87 26.42
CA GLY A 169 32.04 -6.67 27.10
C GLY A 169 32.36 -5.51 26.14
N GLU A 170 32.02 -5.63 24.86
CA GLU A 170 32.21 -4.57 23.89
C GLU A 170 31.17 -3.46 24.06
N LYS A 171 31.62 -2.22 24.01
CA LYS A 171 30.76 -1.04 24.06
C LYS A 171 30.54 -0.50 22.66
N LYS A 172 29.29 -0.54 22.20
CA LYS A 172 28.86 0.17 20.99
C LYS A 172 28.51 1.61 21.35
N VAL A 173 28.51 2.47 20.35
CA VAL A 173 28.22 3.90 20.48
C VAL A 173 27.13 4.32 19.50
N LEU A 174 26.35 5.33 19.86
CA LEU A 174 25.61 6.08 18.86
C LEU A 174 26.62 6.94 18.08
N ARG A 175 26.63 6.81 16.76
CA ARG A 175 27.63 7.49 15.91
C ARG A 175 27.63 9.00 16.14
N THR A 176 28.79 9.56 16.36
CA THR A 176 28.98 10.98 16.60
C THR A 176 29.12 11.82 15.32
N HIS A 177 29.27 11.15 14.19
CA HIS A 177 29.35 11.71 12.83
C HIS A 177 28.99 10.61 11.81
N THR A 178 28.84 10.98 10.55
CA THR A 178 28.52 10.02 9.47
C THR A 178 29.77 9.40 8.84
N SER A 179 30.97 9.75 9.29
CA SER A 179 32.25 9.21 8.78
C SER A 179 32.40 7.69 8.87
N PRO A 180 31.80 6.96 9.83
CA PRO A 180 31.81 5.49 9.80
C PRO A 180 31.34 4.90 8.46
N VAL A 181 30.39 5.55 7.77
CA VAL A 181 29.90 5.13 6.45
C VAL A 181 31.03 5.21 5.42
N GLN A 182 31.88 6.25 5.47
CA GLN A 182 33.04 6.39 4.60
C GLN A 182 34.03 5.23 4.82
N ILE A 183 34.29 4.87 6.08
CA ILE A 183 35.19 3.74 6.42
C ILE A 183 34.61 2.44 5.88
N ARG A 184 33.30 2.18 6.09
CA ARG A 184 32.62 0.99 5.57
C ARG A 184 32.69 0.89 4.06
N THR A 185 32.53 2.02 3.35
CA THR A 185 32.65 2.07 1.90
C THR A 185 34.08 1.79 1.44
N MET A 186 35.07 2.43 2.05
CA MET A 186 36.49 2.24 1.68
C MET A 186 37.00 0.81 1.95
N ILE A 187 36.42 0.12 2.93
CA ILE A 187 36.74 -1.30 3.17
C ILE A 187 36.17 -2.20 2.08
N LYS A 188 34.97 -1.86 1.57
CA LYS A 188 34.25 -2.69 0.58
C LYS A 188 34.64 -2.40 -0.86
N GLU A 189 34.94 -1.15 -1.18
CA GLU A 189 35.10 -0.67 -2.54
C GLU A 189 36.51 -0.12 -2.79
N LYS A 190 36.95 -0.25 -4.04
CA LYS A 190 38.22 0.33 -4.48
C LYS A 190 37.95 1.65 -5.20
N PRO A 191 38.88 2.63 -5.13
CA PRO A 191 38.78 3.85 -5.93
C PRO A 191 38.62 3.57 -7.45
N PRO A 192 37.86 4.42 -8.17
CA PRO A 192 37.32 5.71 -7.73
C PRO A 192 36.07 5.58 -6.86
N ILE A 193 35.97 6.36 -5.77
CA ILE A 193 34.84 6.41 -4.87
C ILE A 193 34.27 7.82 -4.86
N ARG A 194 32.97 7.96 -5.03
CA ARG A 194 32.24 9.23 -4.94
C ARG A 194 30.92 8.97 -4.24
N ILE A 195 30.84 9.29 -2.96
CA ILE A 195 29.68 9.06 -2.12
C ILE A 195 29.31 10.30 -1.31
N ILE A 196 28.03 10.40 -0.97
CA ILE A 196 27.56 11.18 0.16
C ILE A 196 27.00 10.23 1.22
N ALA A 197 27.21 10.60 2.48
CA ALA A 197 26.71 9.85 3.63
C ALA A 197 25.76 10.74 4.44
N PRO A 198 24.48 10.83 4.07
CA PRO A 198 23.47 11.51 4.85
C PRO A 198 23.06 10.66 6.06
N GLY A 199 22.77 11.29 7.19
CA GLY A 199 22.27 10.54 8.33
C GLY A 199 22.16 11.34 9.62
N ARG A 200 21.62 10.68 10.63
CA ARG A 200 21.56 11.19 12.00
C ARG A 200 22.88 10.98 12.70
N THR A 201 23.20 11.91 13.58
CA THR A 201 24.39 11.86 14.43
C THR A 201 23.99 12.26 15.84
N TYR A 202 24.76 11.82 16.83
CA TYR A 202 24.40 11.93 18.23
C TYR A 202 25.58 12.41 19.05
N ARG A 203 25.37 13.46 19.85
CA ARG A 203 26.38 13.99 20.80
C ARG A 203 25.71 14.30 22.11
N CYS A 204 26.45 14.04 23.20
CA CYS A 204 25.97 14.24 24.55
C CYS A 204 26.09 15.71 24.99
N ASP A 205 25.79 16.65 24.08
CA ASP A 205 25.77 18.07 24.38
C ASP A 205 24.52 18.45 25.17
N SER A 206 24.66 19.26 26.20
CA SER A 206 23.59 19.66 27.12
C SER A 206 23.57 21.15 27.33
N ASP A 207 23.38 21.93 26.26
CA ASP A 207 23.21 23.37 26.35
C ASP A 207 21.98 23.84 25.55
N GLN A 208 21.66 25.16 25.65
CA GLN A 208 20.49 25.74 25.01
C GLN A 208 20.59 25.82 23.47
N THR A 209 21.78 25.64 22.92
CA THR A 209 22.07 25.85 21.49
C THR A 209 22.30 24.53 20.72
N HIS A 210 22.50 23.43 21.44
CA HIS A 210 22.77 22.11 20.86
C HIS A 210 21.67 21.12 21.17
N THR A 211 21.36 20.29 20.20
CA THR A 211 20.46 19.15 20.38
C THR A 211 21.28 17.86 20.40
N PRO A 212 20.90 16.87 21.23
CA PRO A 212 21.65 15.62 21.32
C PRO A 212 21.62 14.79 20.04
N MET A 213 20.73 15.10 19.12
CA MET A 213 20.61 14.47 17.80
C MET A 213 20.50 15.56 16.73
N PHE A 214 21.30 15.45 15.68
CA PHE A 214 21.22 16.33 14.51
C PHE A 214 21.49 15.54 13.23
N HIS A 215 21.22 16.17 12.09
CA HIS A 215 21.45 15.55 10.79
C HIS A 215 22.73 16.11 10.17
N GLN A 216 23.47 15.23 9.50
CA GLN A 216 24.73 15.56 8.85
C GLN A 216 24.78 14.91 7.47
N VAL A 217 25.42 15.55 6.52
CA VAL A 217 25.78 14.98 5.23
C VAL A 217 27.28 15.14 5.05
N GLU A 218 27.98 14.04 4.87
CA GLU A 218 29.39 14.04 4.51
C GLU A 218 29.59 13.60 3.07
N GLY A 219 30.52 14.22 2.37
CA GLY A 219 30.92 13.82 1.03
C GLY A 219 32.33 13.24 1.01
N LEU A 220 32.53 12.13 0.31
CA LEU A 220 33.84 11.52 0.10
C LEU A 220 34.11 11.36 -1.40
N VAL A 221 35.27 11.86 -1.83
CA VAL A 221 35.79 11.61 -3.18
C VAL A 221 37.21 11.09 -3.09
N ILE A 222 37.44 9.92 -3.64
CA ILE A 222 38.79 9.35 -3.79
C ILE A 222 38.97 9.02 -5.27
N ASP A 223 39.78 9.81 -5.96
CA ASP A 223 40.06 9.63 -7.37
C ASP A 223 41.43 10.26 -7.71
N LYS A 224 41.96 9.96 -8.91
CA LYS A 224 43.19 10.58 -9.41
C LYS A 224 42.98 12.06 -9.70
N GLY A 225 43.92 12.90 -9.31
CA GLY A 225 43.89 14.33 -9.64
C GLY A 225 42.96 15.18 -8.78
N ILE A 226 42.32 14.64 -7.74
CA ILE A 226 41.49 15.42 -6.82
C ILE A 226 42.36 16.35 -5.97
N HIS A 227 41.93 17.59 -5.83
CA HIS A 227 42.61 18.62 -5.07
C HIS A 227 41.62 19.61 -4.44
N MET A 228 42.13 20.52 -3.59
CA MET A 228 41.33 21.48 -2.81
C MET A 228 40.39 22.36 -3.67
N GLY A 229 40.75 22.61 -4.92
CA GLY A 229 39.89 23.35 -5.85
C GLY A 229 38.55 22.62 -6.14
N HIS A 230 38.58 21.29 -6.18
CA HIS A 230 37.36 20.50 -6.33
C HIS A 230 36.46 20.60 -5.10
N LEU A 231 37.06 20.55 -3.87
CA LEU A 231 36.32 20.74 -2.63
C LEU A 231 35.67 22.12 -2.57
N LYS A 232 36.44 23.18 -2.86
CA LYS A 232 35.90 24.54 -2.88
C LYS A 232 34.79 24.72 -3.92
N GLY A 233 34.96 24.19 -5.12
CA GLY A 233 33.97 24.25 -6.19
C GLY A 233 32.69 23.52 -5.80
N CYS A 234 32.82 22.34 -5.21
CA CYS A 234 31.68 21.57 -4.71
C CYS A 234 30.87 22.36 -3.66
N LEU A 235 31.51 22.91 -2.64
CA LEU A 235 30.83 23.67 -1.59
C LEU A 235 30.13 24.93 -2.12
N LEU A 236 30.76 25.66 -3.03
CA LEU A 236 30.17 26.86 -3.62
C LEU A 236 28.98 26.56 -4.51
N TYR A 237 29.00 25.40 -5.16
CA TYR A 237 27.91 24.99 -6.06
C TYR A 237 26.72 24.36 -5.32
N THR A 238 27.01 23.47 -4.34
CA THR A 238 25.97 22.66 -3.70
C THR A 238 25.31 23.31 -2.49
N SER A 239 26.04 24.19 -1.78
CA SER A 239 25.56 24.77 -0.52
C SER A 239 25.92 26.26 -0.43
N PRO A 240 25.40 27.11 -1.34
CA PRO A 240 25.68 28.53 -1.29
C PRO A 240 25.11 29.15 0.00
N SER A 241 25.98 29.69 0.83
CA SER A 241 25.58 30.38 2.06
C SER A 241 25.25 31.86 1.76
N PRO A 242 24.28 32.46 2.47
CA PRO A 242 24.08 33.91 2.42
C PRO A 242 25.33 34.72 2.77
N ARG A 243 26.27 34.14 3.52
CA ARG A 243 27.57 34.75 3.83
C ARG A 243 28.47 34.80 2.59
N ASP A 244 28.44 33.80 1.72
CA ASP A 244 29.27 33.76 0.51
C ASP A 244 28.91 34.90 -0.44
N LYS A 245 27.60 35.23 -0.56
CA LYS A 245 27.12 36.39 -1.32
C LYS A 245 27.59 37.73 -0.74
N ARG A 246 27.82 37.82 0.58
CA ARG A 246 28.37 39.03 1.22
C ARG A 246 29.86 39.15 0.96
N GLN A 247 30.59 38.06 1.01
CA GLN A 247 32.03 38.04 0.72
C GLN A 247 32.36 38.43 -0.71
N SER A 248 31.51 38.03 -1.68
CA SER A 248 31.67 38.41 -3.10
C SER A 248 31.39 39.91 -3.35
N ARG A 249 30.81 40.62 -2.40
CA ARG A 249 30.56 42.07 -2.47
C ARG A 249 31.53 42.92 -1.68
N MET A 250 32.49 42.34 -1.00
CA MET A 250 33.59 43.12 -0.45
C MET A 250 34.53 43.51 -1.61
N PRO A 251 34.69 44.81 -1.89
CA PRO A 251 35.72 45.21 -2.82
C PRO A 251 37.06 44.70 -2.29
N SER A 252 37.87 44.10 -3.14
CA SER A 252 39.28 43.88 -2.89
C SER A 252 39.92 45.24 -2.75
N SER A 253 39.81 45.86 -1.59
CA SER A 253 40.61 47.03 -1.29
C SER A 253 42.00 46.52 -1.07
N ALA A 254 42.80 46.84 -2.01
CA ALA A 254 44.24 47.08 -2.10
C ALA A 254 45.06 46.69 -0.90
#